data_0a0f234cd4fa77dda10732ddbef48c5d
#
_entry.id   0a0f234cd4fa77dda10732ddbef48c5d
#
_cell.length_a   1.000
_cell.length_b   1.000
_cell.length_c   1.000
_cell.angle_alpha   90.00
_cell.angle_beta   90.00
_cell.angle_gamma   90.00
#
_symmetry.space_group_name_H-M   'P 1'
#
loop_
_entity.id
_entity.type
_entity.pdbx_description
1 polymer ?
#
loop_
_entity_poly.entity_id
_entity_poly.type
_entity_poly.pdbx_seq_one_letter_code
_entity_poly.pdbx_strand_id
1 'polypeptide(L)'
;FYFLNTIDILTEPDNHALICYGDSITAQSWPDWLALRAWNEHRRHVAVIRRAVCGTRILRQYDCITYQAYGLRGATRFPIEMNVSGATDVIIQHGINDIIHPVGTDVNPFRPWSDMPTAEELERGVQDIYVEHARRLGLRVWSGTLLPIEGWRTYNADRDKLRCEFNTWLRESPLFDGCVDFDRALRDPDHPSQFAPGYDSGDHLHPSEEAYKAMAACVPGHLL
;
A
#
# COMPACT_ATOMS: atom_id res chain seq x y z
N PHE A 1 -0.66 -2.51 21.72
CA PHE A 1 -1.95 -2.72 22.39
C PHE A 1 -2.70 -3.85 21.67
N TYR A 2 -2.88 -5.01 22.33
CA TYR A 2 -3.42 -6.21 21.66
C TYR A 2 -4.95 -6.18 21.48
N PHE A 3 -5.65 -5.31 22.19
CA PHE A 3 -7.11 -5.32 22.22
C PHE A 3 -7.76 -4.01 21.78
N LEU A 4 -6.98 -2.95 21.59
CA LEU A 4 -7.47 -1.66 21.10
C LEU A 4 -7.35 -1.65 19.59
N ASN A 5 -8.48 -1.63 18.89
CA ASN A 5 -8.54 -1.58 17.44
C ASN A 5 -8.79 -0.15 16.93
N THR A 6 -9.77 0.52 17.50
CA THR A 6 -10.22 1.83 17.04
C THR A 6 -10.67 2.67 18.24
N ILE A 7 -10.47 3.96 18.15
CA ILE A 7 -11.08 4.96 19.03
C ILE A 7 -11.91 5.88 18.14
N ASP A 8 -13.22 5.84 18.29
CA ASP A 8 -14.12 6.78 17.61
C ASP A 8 -14.44 7.93 18.57
N ILE A 9 -14.38 9.15 18.04
CA ILE A 9 -14.72 10.37 18.79
C ILE A 9 -15.84 11.12 18.09
N LEU A 10 -16.77 11.66 18.87
CA LEU A 10 -17.75 12.58 18.36
C LEU A 10 -17.07 13.95 18.17
N THR A 11 -17.20 14.51 16.96
CA THR A 11 -16.49 15.74 16.59
C THR A 11 -17.34 16.56 15.60
N GLU A 12 -16.80 17.69 15.13
CA GLU A 12 -17.47 18.56 14.17
C GLU A 12 -17.66 17.87 12.80
N PRO A 13 -18.73 18.21 12.06
CA PRO A 13 -19.06 17.56 10.78
C PRO A 13 -17.97 17.67 9.70
N ASP A 14 -17.13 18.70 9.75
CA ASP A 14 -16.06 18.92 8.78
C ASP A 14 -14.84 18.04 9.03
N ASN A 15 -14.79 17.35 10.18
CA ASN A 15 -13.70 16.43 10.49
C ASN A 15 -13.92 15.09 9.78
N HIS A 16 -12.83 14.54 9.27
CA HIS A 16 -12.86 13.29 8.49
C HIS A 16 -11.69 12.37 8.79
N ALA A 17 -11.71 11.17 8.24
CA ALA A 17 -10.61 10.24 8.32
C ALA A 17 -10.09 9.86 6.93
N LEU A 18 -8.75 9.84 6.80
CA LEU A 18 -8.00 9.34 5.67
C LEU A 18 -7.42 7.97 6.02
N ILE A 19 -7.82 6.93 5.30
CA ILE A 19 -7.33 5.57 5.50
C ILE A 19 -6.07 5.35 4.65
N CYS A 20 -5.00 4.86 5.27
CA CYS A 20 -3.80 4.37 4.60
C CYS A 20 -3.84 2.84 4.62
N TYR A 21 -4.14 2.22 3.47
CA TYR A 21 -4.27 0.77 3.34
C TYR A 21 -3.09 0.16 2.60
N GLY A 22 -2.58 -0.99 3.09
CA GLY A 22 -1.48 -1.66 2.43
C GLY A 22 -0.89 -2.87 3.17
N ASP A 23 0.37 -3.12 2.89
CA ASP A 23 1.19 -4.20 3.44
C ASP A 23 2.25 -3.69 4.44
N SER A 24 3.44 -4.35 4.49
CA SER A 24 4.53 -3.98 5.40
C SER A 24 5.04 -2.55 5.20
N ILE A 25 5.01 -2.02 3.98
CA ILE A 25 5.47 -0.66 3.69
C ILE A 25 4.52 0.36 4.32
N THR A 26 3.21 0.13 4.22
CA THR A 26 2.21 0.99 4.86
C THR A 26 2.08 0.73 6.37
N ALA A 27 2.43 -0.48 6.84
CA ALA A 27 2.45 -0.80 8.27
C ALA A 27 3.57 -0.08 9.03
N GLN A 28 4.56 0.46 8.34
CA GLN A 28 5.64 1.27 8.90
C GLN A 28 5.23 2.74 9.09
N SER A 29 6.20 3.63 9.15
CA SER A 29 6.03 4.97 9.71
C SER A 29 5.49 6.05 8.77
N TRP A 30 5.33 5.82 7.44
CA TRP A 30 4.86 6.91 6.58
C TRP A 30 3.45 7.46 6.95
N PRO A 31 2.47 6.65 7.42
CA PRO A 31 1.20 7.21 7.88
C PRO A 31 1.35 8.03 9.17
N ASP A 32 2.31 7.67 10.03
CA ASP A 32 2.60 8.42 11.26
C ASP A 32 3.24 9.77 10.91
N TRP A 33 4.17 9.80 9.93
CA TRP A 33 4.72 11.05 9.39
C TRP A 33 3.67 11.91 8.71
N LEU A 34 2.70 11.29 8.03
CA LEU A 34 1.57 12.01 7.44
C LEU A 34 0.69 12.65 8.51
N ALA A 35 0.38 11.93 9.58
CA ALA A 35 -0.35 12.46 10.73
C ALA A 35 0.41 13.62 11.41
N LEU A 36 1.72 13.48 11.57
CA LEU A 36 2.58 14.55 12.11
C LEU A 36 2.62 15.77 11.19
N ARG A 37 2.68 15.55 9.86
CA ARG A 37 2.60 16.62 8.87
C ARG A 37 1.27 17.37 8.97
N ALA A 38 0.14 16.64 9.02
CA ALA A 38 -1.18 17.26 9.22
C ALA A 38 -1.23 18.11 10.50
N TRP A 39 -0.67 17.59 11.60
CA TRP A 39 -0.58 18.33 12.84
C TRP A 39 0.24 19.62 12.71
N ASN A 40 1.42 19.56 12.09
CA ASN A 40 2.32 20.70 11.92
C ASN A 40 1.77 21.75 10.96
N GLU A 41 1.00 21.34 9.94
CA GLU A 41 0.29 22.21 9.01
C GLU A 41 -1.05 22.73 9.56
N HIS A 42 -1.34 22.50 10.84
CA HIS A 42 -2.59 22.90 11.51
C HIS A 42 -3.86 22.29 10.88
N ARG A 43 -3.73 21.17 10.19
CA ARG A 43 -4.84 20.37 9.61
C ARG A 43 -5.49 19.50 10.69
N ARG A 44 -6.19 20.14 11.65
CA ARG A 44 -6.76 19.47 12.84
C ARG A 44 -8.04 18.69 12.57
N HIS A 45 -8.55 18.77 11.36
CA HIS A 45 -9.79 18.16 10.91
C HIS A 45 -9.62 16.79 10.27
N VAL A 46 -8.38 16.28 10.12
CA VAL A 46 -8.12 14.97 9.54
C VAL A 46 -7.51 13.99 10.56
N ALA A 47 -8.05 12.78 10.61
CA ALA A 47 -7.47 11.63 11.31
C ALA A 47 -6.83 10.69 10.28
N VAL A 48 -5.54 10.42 10.39
CA VAL A 48 -4.85 9.44 9.53
C VAL A 48 -4.94 8.06 10.17
N ILE A 49 -5.59 7.13 9.48
CA ILE A 49 -5.88 5.78 9.97
C ILE A 49 -5.07 4.75 9.20
N ARG A 50 -4.20 4.02 9.88
CA ARG A 50 -3.42 2.94 9.27
C ARG A 50 -4.20 1.62 9.31
N ARG A 51 -4.39 0.99 8.14
CA ARG A 51 -4.97 -0.33 7.94
C ARG A 51 -4.02 -1.15 7.07
N ALA A 52 -2.99 -1.72 7.67
CA ALA A 52 -1.92 -2.40 6.94
C ALA A 52 -1.40 -3.62 7.70
N VAL A 53 -1.11 -4.70 6.97
CA VAL A 53 -0.58 -5.95 7.53
C VAL A 53 0.58 -6.45 6.68
N CYS A 54 1.73 -6.68 7.33
CA CYS A 54 2.95 -7.14 6.67
C CYS A 54 2.74 -8.41 5.86
N GLY A 55 3.36 -8.49 4.69
CA GLY A 55 3.38 -9.70 3.85
C GLY A 55 2.09 -10.00 3.11
N THR A 56 1.01 -9.24 3.31
CA THR A 56 -0.28 -9.52 2.65
C THR A 56 -0.23 -9.27 1.16
N ARG A 57 -1.00 -10.09 0.43
CA ARG A 57 -1.21 -10.02 -1.02
C ARG A 57 -2.63 -9.58 -1.34
N ILE A 58 -2.85 -9.04 -2.53
CA ILE A 58 -4.18 -8.70 -3.03
C ILE A 58 -4.99 -9.97 -3.29
N LEU A 59 -4.40 -10.87 -4.11
CA LEU A 59 -5.11 -11.96 -4.77
C LEU A 59 -5.06 -13.28 -4.01
N ARG A 60 -3.92 -13.60 -3.41
CA ARG A 60 -3.64 -14.92 -2.84
C ARG A 60 -3.40 -14.83 -1.34
N GLN A 61 -3.77 -15.89 -0.65
CA GLN A 61 -3.48 -16.06 0.77
C GLN A 61 -2.49 -17.21 0.95
N TYR A 62 -1.72 -17.15 2.03
CA TYR A 62 -0.88 -18.28 2.43
C TYR A 62 -1.70 -19.27 3.26
N ASP A 63 -1.71 -20.52 2.86
CA ASP A 63 -2.45 -21.60 3.51
C ASP A 63 -1.53 -22.44 4.42
N CYS A 64 -0.64 -21.78 5.16
CA CYS A 64 0.21 -22.48 6.12
C CYS A 64 0.48 -21.64 7.37
N ILE A 65 0.71 -22.34 8.49
CA ILE A 65 0.93 -21.72 9.79
C ILE A 65 2.17 -20.82 9.83
N THR A 66 3.20 -21.12 9.03
CA THR A 66 4.44 -20.34 8.95
C THR A 66 4.20 -18.89 8.51
N TYR A 67 3.19 -18.66 7.67
CA TYR A 67 2.83 -17.35 7.16
C TYR A 67 1.54 -16.79 7.76
N GLN A 68 1.04 -17.38 8.83
CA GLN A 68 -0.19 -16.91 9.49
C GLN A 68 -0.07 -15.45 9.94
N ALA A 69 1.13 -15.00 10.33
CA ALA A 69 1.40 -13.62 10.70
C ALA A 69 1.26 -12.61 9.54
N TYR A 70 1.26 -13.08 8.28
CA TYR A 70 1.01 -12.24 7.12
C TYR A 70 -0.48 -11.92 6.93
N GLY A 71 -1.34 -12.48 7.76
CA GLY A 71 -2.77 -12.17 7.76
C GLY A 71 -3.51 -12.63 6.51
N LEU A 72 -4.76 -12.21 6.42
CA LEU A 72 -5.65 -12.55 5.33
C LEU A 72 -5.32 -11.72 4.07
N ARG A 73 -5.63 -12.28 2.89
CA ARG A 73 -5.50 -11.56 1.60
C ARG A 73 -6.39 -10.31 1.56
N GLY A 74 -6.04 -9.38 0.67
CA GLY A 74 -6.75 -8.12 0.51
C GLY A 74 -8.25 -8.28 0.26
N ALA A 75 -8.65 -9.25 -0.56
CA ALA A 75 -10.06 -9.55 -0.82
C ALA A 75 -10.89 -9.84 0.45
N THR A 76 -10.26 -10.40 1.47
CA THR A 76 -10.91 -10.71 2.75
C THR A 76 -10.80 -9.56 3.74
N ARG A 77 -9.63 -8.90 3.80
CA ARG A 77 -9.35 -7.83 4.77
C ARG A 77 -10.07 -6.52 4.44
N PHE A 78 -10.01 -6.10 3.18
CA PHE A 78 -10.43 -4.77 2.77
C PHE A 78 -11.88 -4.45 3.17
N PRO A 79 -12.88 -5.32 2.91
CA PRO A 79 -14.26 -5.04 3.30
C PRO A 79 -14.46 -4.83 4.81
N ILE A 80 -13.62 -5.47 5.62
CA ILE A 80 -13.71 -5.37 7.08
C ILE A 80 -13.02 -4.09 7.56
N GLU A 81 -11.87 -3.77 6.99
CA GLU A 81 -10.99 -2.71 7.46
C GLU A 81 -11.39 -1.31 6.95
N MET A 82 -12.20 -1.24 5.88
CA MET A 82 -12.72 0.03 5.38
C MET A 82 -13.91 0.58 6.15
N ASN A 83 -14.48 -0.19 7.06
CA ASN A 83 -15.59 0.27 7.90
C ASN A 83 -15.06 1.17 9.04
N VAL A 84 -14.68 2.40 8.68
CA VAL A 84 -14.13 3.42 9.59
C VAL A 84 -15.09 4.61 9.63
N SER A 85 -15.58 4.94 10.83
CA SER A 85 -16.46 6.09 11.03
C SER A 85 -15.81 7.39 10.56
N GLY A 86 -16.56 8.18 9.77
CA GLY A 86 -16.07 9.48 9.27
C GLY A 86 -14.98 9.40 8.20
N ALA A 87 -14.67 8.21 7.67
CA ALA A 87 -13.73 8.11 6.56
C ALA A 87 -14.33 8.69 5.27
N THR A 88 -13.53 9.47 4.56
CA THR A 88 -13.88 10.06 3.26
C THR A 88 -12.95 9.61 2.14
N ASP A 89 -11.75 9.20 2.50
CA ASP A 89 -10.67 8.86 1.56
C ASP A 89 -9.91 7.62 1.98
N VAL A 90 -9.42 6.88 0.97
CA VAL A 90 -8.46 5.80 1.17
C VAL A 90 -7.31 5.90 0.17
N ILE A 91 -6.07 5.86 0.66
CA ILE A 91 -4.86 5.64 -0.15
C ILE A 91 -4.53 4.15 -0.10
N ILE A 92 -4.43 3.50 -1.26
CA ILE A 92 -4.16 2.07 -1.39
C ILE A 92 -2.76 1.87 -1.96
N GLN A 93 -1.81 1.45 -1.13
CA GLN A 93 -0.44 1.08 -1.51
C GLN A 93 -0.26 -0.42 -1.22
N HIS A 94 -0.65 -1.29 -2.18
CA HIS A 94 -0.71 -2.74 -1.99
C HIS A 94 -0.48 -3.48 -3.30
N GLY A 95 0.16 -4.67 -3.24
CA GLY A 95 0.38 -5.54 -4.40
C GLY A 95 1.82 -5.98 -4.60
N ILE A 96 2.80 -5.38 -3.94
CA ILE A 96 4.20 -5.77 -4.11
C ILE A 96 4.44 -7.24 -3.72
N ASN A 97 3.75 -7.73 -2.70
CA ASN A 97 3.87 -9.10 -2.23
C ASN A 97 3.28 -10.14 -3.21
N ASP A 98 2.34 -9.76 -4.05
CA ASP A 98 1.85 -10.60 -5.14
C ASP A 98 2.96 -10.86 -6.17
N ILE A 99 3.84 -9.87 -6.38
CA ILE A 99 4.94 -9.91 -7.35
C ILE A 99 6.17 -10.62 -6.77
N ILE A 100 6.55 -10.33 -5.52
CA ILE A 100 7.85 -10.79 -4.98
C ILE A 100 7.78 -12.14 -4.26
N HIS A 101 6.62 -12.60 -3.83
CA HIS A 101 6.51 -13.81 -3.03
C HIS A 101 6.47 -15.12 -3.83
N PRO A 102 5.94 -15.24 -5.03
CA PRO A 102 6.04 -16.51 -5.79
C PRO A 102 7.50 -16.85 -6.09
N VAL A 103 7.96 -18.02 -5.63
CA VAL A 103 9.36 -18.45 -5.74
C VAL A 103 9.52 -19.86 -6.30
N GLY A 104 8.39 -20.55 -6.57
CA GLY A 104 8.34 -21.92 -7.06
C GLY A 104 8.19 -22.96 -5.96
N THR A 105 7.56 -24.07 -6.31
CA THR A 105 7.29 -25.19 -5.39
C THR A 105 8.56 -25.93 -4.98
N ASP A 106 9.60 -25.90 -5.79
CA ASP A 106 10.93 -26.42 -5.50
C ASP A 106 11.65 -25.65 -4.39
N VAL A 107 11.33 -24.34 -4.24
CA VAL A 107 11.87 -23.48 -3.20
C VAL A 107 10.92 -23.42 -2.00
N ASN A 108 9.62 -23.24 -2.25
CA ASN A 108 8.61 -23.13 -1.21
C ASN A 108 7.23 -23.58 -1.71
N PRO A 109 6.67 -24.69 -1.18
CA PRO A 109 5.40 -25.23 -1.65
C PRO A 109 4.19 -24.31 -1.39
N PHE A 110 4.31 -23.34 -0.49
CA PHE A 110 3.27 -22.38 -0.16
C PHE A 110 3.35 -21.09 -0.98
N ARG A 111 4.35 -20.97 -1.87
CA ARG A 111 4.58 -19.83 -2.76
C ARG A 111 4.93 -20.30 -4.19
N PRO A 112 4.05 -21.09 -4.82
CA PRO A 112 4.31 -21.65 -6.13
C PRO A 112 4.36 -20.61 -7.23
N TRP A 113 5.02 -20.91 -8.35
CA TRP A 113 5.04 -20.04 -9.53
C TRP A 113 3.66 -19.74 -10.09
N SER A 114 2.69 -20.65 -9.91
CA SER A 114 1.30 -20.45 -10.30
C SER A 114 0.61 -19.28 -9.56
N ASP A 115 1.21 -18.77 -8.50
CA ASP A 115 0.73 -17.59 -7.78
C ASP A 115 1.21 -16.26 -8.40
N MET A 116 2.15 -16.32 -9.37
CA MET A 116 2.63 -15.12 -10.06
C MET A 116 1.49 -14.51 -10.88
N PRO A 117 1.09 -13.26 -10.58
CA PRO A 117 0.01 -12.61 -11.32
C PRO A 117 0.48 -12.06 -12.66
N THR A 118 -0.46 -11.80 -13.53
CA THR A 118 -0.30 -10.82 -14.62
C THR A 118 -0.67 -9.41 -14.14
N ALA A 119 -0.29 -8.38 -14.91
CA ALA A 119 -0.73 -7.01 -14.64
C ALA A 119 -2.25 -6.90 -14.59
N GLU A 120 -2.95 -7.50 -15.57
CA GLU A 120 -4.40 -7.51 -15.65
C GLU A 120 -5.09 -8.19 -14.46
N GLU A 121 -4.47 -9.23 -13.87
CA GLU A 121 -5.01 -9.86 -12.67
C GLU A 121 -4.90 -8.93 -11.47
N LEU A 122 -3.79 -8.19 -11.32
CA LEU A 122 -3.62 -7.18 -10.27
C LEU A 122 -4.61 -6.03 -10.46
N GLU A 123 -4.74 -5.51 -11.67
CA GLU A 123 -5.67 -4.43 -12.04
C GLU A 123 -7.11 -4.81 -11.70
N ARG A 124 -7.58 -5.98 -12.16
CA ARG A 124 -8.90 -6.51 -11.81
C ARG A 124 -9.07 -6.71 -10.31
N GLY A 125 -8.04 -7.26 -9.65
CA GLY A 125 -8.08 -7.44 -8.20
C GLY A 125 -8.28 -6.12 -7.46
N VAL A 126 -7.59 -5.07 -7.85
CA VAL A 126 -7.79 -3.73 -7.26
C VAL A 126 -9.16 -3.15 -7.61
N GLN A 127 -9.58 -3.25 -8.88
CA GLN A 127 -10.89 -2.76 -9.30
C GLN A 127 -12.02 -3.43 -8.53
N ASP A 128 -12.10 -4.76 -8.60
CA ASP A 128 -13.26 -5.52 -8.12
C ASP A 128 -13.30 -5.61 -6.59
N ILE A 129 -12.11 -5.67 -5.95
CA ILE A 129 -12.02 -5.85 -4.50
C ILE A 129 -12.01 -4.50 -3.78
N TYR A 130 -11.17 -3.54 -4.24
CA TYR A 130 -10.93 -2.32 -3.51
C TYR A 130 -11.78 -1.16 -3.99
N VAL A 131 -11.68 -0.80 -5.27
CA VAL A 131 -12.35 0.38 -5.80
C VAL A 131 -13.86 0.26 -5.67
N GLU A 132 -14.45 -0.85 -6.14
CA GLU A 132 -15.90 -1.05 -6.05
C GLU A 132 -16.39 -1.06 -4.61
N HIS A 133 -15.66 -1.68 -3.69
CA HIS A 133 -16.07 -1.70 -2.28
C HIS A 133 -15.97 -0.32 -1.64
N ALA A 134 -14.86 0.40 -1.83
CA ALA A 134 -14.68 1.74 -1.30
C ALA A 134 -15.74 2.71 -1.83
N ARG A 135 -16.09 2.62 -3.14
CA ARG A 135 -17.13 3.43 -3.74
C ARG A 135 -18.51 3.14 -3.12
N ARG A 136 -18.83 1.88 -2.81
CA ARG A 136 -20.09 1.55 -2.09
C ARG A 136 -20.16 2.18 -0.71
N LEU A 137 -19.03 2.44 -0.07
CA LEU A 137 -18.93 3.14 1.21
C LEU A 137 -18.86 4.67 1.05
N GLY A 138 -18.88 5.20 -0.18
CA GLY A 138 -18.77 6.63 -0.47
C GLY A 138 -17.36 7.20 -0.34
N LEU A 139 -16.31 6.34 -0.29
CA LEU A 139 -14.93 6.78 -0.19
C LEU A 139 -14.39 7.25 -1.56
N ARG A 140 -13.59 8.30 -1.55
CA ARG A 140 -12.65 8.62 -2.64
C ARG A 140 -11.45 7.67 -2.55
N VAL A 141 -10.99 7.21 -3.71
CA VAL A 141 -9.94 6.18 -3.80
C VAL A 141 -8.71 6.73 -4.49
N TRP A 142 -7.60 6.71 -3.79
CA TRP A 142 -6.29 7.16 -4.26
C TRP A 142 -5.37 5.97 -4.44
N SER A 143 -4.81 5.81 -5.63
CA SER A 143 -3.79 4.78 -5.85
C SER A 143 -2.47 5.21 -5.24
N GLY A 144 -1.71 4.25 -4.70
CA GLY A 144 -0.32 4.42 -4.28
C GLY A 144 0.59 3.50 -5.09
N THR A 145 1.57 4.04 -5.80
CA THR A 145 2.47 3.23 -6.63
C THR A 145 3.38 2.33 -5.80
N LEU A 146 3.74 1.17 -6.37
CA LEU A 146 4.66 0.21 -5.78
C LEU A 146 6.11 0.70 -5.92
N LEU A 147 6.90 0.54 -4.88
CA LEU A 147 8.28 1.03 -4.79
C LEU A 147 9.26 0.19 -5.62
N PRO A 148 10.47 0.71 -5.91
CA PRO A 148 11.56 -0.03 -6.52
C PRO A 148 11.93 -1.29 -5.75
N ILE A 149 12.43 -2.32 -6.44
CA ILE A 149 12.75 -3.62 -5.83
C ILE A 149 14.10 -4.20 -6.29
N GLU A 150 14.91 -3.48 -7.06
CA GLU A 150 16.19 -4.00 -7.51
C GLU A 150 17.14 -4.17 -6.31
N GLY A 151 17.70 -5.36 -6.22
CA GLY A 151 18.49 -5.80 -5.07
C GLY A 151 17.72 -6.68 -4.08
N TRP A 152 16.39 -6.66 -4.10
CA TRP A 152 15.60 -7.60 -3.29
C TRP A 152 15.87 -9.06 -3.67
N ARG A 153 15.93 -9.95 -2.68
CA ARG A 153 16.32 -11.37 -2.82
C ARG A 153 15.59 -12.18 -3.90
N THR A 154 14.39 -11.76 -4.31
CA THR A 154 13.64 -12.43 -5.39
C THR A 154 13.53 -11.56 -6.65
N TYR A 155 14.29 -10.47 -6.72
CA TYR A 155 14.32 -9.59 -7.87
C TYR A 155 14.70 -10.33 -9.16
N ASN A 156 14.04 -10.00 -10.23
CA ASN A 156 14.47 -10.20 -11.61
C ASN A 156 13.77 -9.16 -12.50
N ALA A 157 14.24 -9.03 -13.74
CA ALA A 157 13.73 -8.04 -14.68
C ALA A 157 12.23 -8.20 -15.01
N ASP A 158 11.72 -9.44 -15.02
CA ASP A 158 10.30 -9.69 -15.32
C ASP A 158 9.39 -9.21 -14.17
N ARG A 159 9.83 -9.38 -12.92
CA ARG A 159 9.10 -8.86 -11.76
C ARG A 159 9.09 -7.34 -11.73
N ASP A 160 10.21 -6.70 -12.05
CA ASP A 160 10.28 -5.25 -12.11
C ASP A 160 9.46 -4.70 -13.29
N LYS A 161 9.49 -5.39 -14.43
CA LYS A 161 8.63 -5.06 -15.57
C LYS A 161 7.14 -5.11 -15.15
N LEU A 162 6.71 -6.19 -14.51
CA LEU A 162 5.34 -6.32 -14.00
C LEU A 162 4.99 -5.18 -13.02
N ARG A 163 5.89 -4.84 -12.09
CA ARG A 163 5.73 -3.71 -11.17
C ARG A 163 5.55 -2.39 -11.94
N CYS A 164 6.38 -2.16 -12.95
CA CYS A 164 6.31 -0.94 -13.77
C CYS A 164 5.02 -0.86 -14.59
N GLU A 165 4.57 -1.97 -15.20
CA GLU A 165 3.28 -2.05 -15.92
C GLU A 165 2.12 -1.75 -14.99
N PHE A 166 2.08 -2.37 -13.81
CA PHE A 166 1.04 -2.11 -12.82
C PHE A 166 1.10 -0.67 -12.28
N ASN A 167 2.29 -0.11 -12.04
CA ASN A 167 2.45 1.30 -11.66
C ASN A 167 1.96 2.27 -12.75
N THR A 168 2.12 1.94 -14.01
CA THR A 168 1.59 2.75 -15.12
C THR A 168 0.06 2.78 -15.05
N TRP A 169 -0.58 1.64 -14.87
CA TRP A 169 -2.02 1.58 -14.70
C TRP A 169 -2.50 2.34 -13.45
N LEU A 170 -1.80 2.21 -12.31
CA LEU A 170 -2.13 2.95 -11.08
C LEU A 170 -2.10 4.47 -11.27
N ARG A 171 -1.22 4.99 -12.15
CA ARG A 171 -1.11 6.42 -12.45
C ARG A 171 -2.18 6.92 -13.41
N GLU A 172 -2.56 6.09 -14.38
CA GLU A 172 -3.34 6.53 -15.55
C GLU A 172 -4.81 6.11 -15.49
N SER A 173 -5.15 5.15 -14.63
CA SER A 173 -6.51 4.63 -14.55
C SER A 173 -7.51 5.68 -14.05
N PRO A 174 -8.61 5.89 -14.76
CA PRO A 174 -9.69 6.81 -14.37
C PRO A 174 -10.53 6.27 -13.20
N LEU A 175 -10.24 5.07 -12.70
CA LEU A 175 -10.94 4.47 -11.57
C LEU A 175 -10.62 5.18 -10.25
N PHE A 176 -9.48 5.86 -10.19
CA PHE A 176 -9.01 6.56 -8.99
C PHE A 176 -9.34 8.06 -9.04
N ASP A 177 -9.52 8.68 -7.88
CA ASP A 177 -9.63 10.13 -7.74
C ASP A 177 -8.28 10.83 -7.89
N GLY A 178 -7.21 10.06 -7.86
CA GLY A 178 -5.84 10.49 -8.12
C GLY A 178 -4.82 9.42 -7.70
N CYS A 179 -3.55 9.74 -7.92
CA CYS A 179 -2.44 8.86 -7.62
C CYS A 179 -1.43 9.55 -6.69
N VAL A 180 -1.02 8.84 -5.65
CA VAL A 180 0.13 9.20 -4.84
C VAL A 180 1.34 8.43 -5.38
N ASP A 181 2.21 9.10 -6.12
CA ASP A 181 3.31 8.46 -6.83
C ASP A 181 4.54 8.26 -5.95
N PHE A 182 4.44 7.29 -5.04
CA PHE A 182 5.51 6.92 -4.12
C PHE A 182 6.76 6.41 -4.86
N ASP A 183 6.57 5.68 -5.97
CA ASP A 183 7.68 5.20 -6.81
C ASP A 183 8.53 6.37 -7.31
N ARG A 184 7.88 7.37 -7.93
CA ARG A 184 8.61 8.54 -8.45
C ARG A 184 9.26 9.38 -7.36
N ALA A 185 8.66 9.41 -6.16
CA ALA A 185 9.21 10.14 -5.02
C ALA A 185 10.47 9.48 -4.43
N LEU A 186 10.59 8.16 -4.55
CA LEU A 186 11.65 7.40 -3.86
C LEU A 186 12.68 6.73 -4.78
N ARG A 187 12.38 6.56 -6.06
CA ARG A 187 13.30 5.90 -6.98
C ARG A 187 14.49 6.79 -7.36
N ASP A 188 15.60 6.17 -7.66
CA ASP A 188 16.73 6.84 -8.30
C ASP A 188 16.32 7.29 -9.71
N PRO A 189 16.51 8.56 -10.09
CA PRO A 189 16.14 9.06 -11.41
C PRO A 189 16.97 8.44 -12.55
N ASP A 190 18.23 8.06 -12.29
CA ASP A 190 19.12 7.46 -13.27
C ASP A 190 18.97 5.92 -13.33
N HIS A 191 18.51 5.30 -12.22
CA HIS A 191 18.28 3.86 -12.06
C HIS A 191 16.90 3.58 -11.46
N PRO A 192 15.80 3.73 -12.24
CA PRO A 192 14.45 3.73 -11.69
C PRO A 192 13.96 2.43 -11.01
N SER A 193 14.70 1.34 -11.17
CA SER A 193 14.43 0.08 -10.47
C SER A 193 15.00 0.04 -9.05
N GLN A 194 15.81 1.05 -8.68
CA GLN A 194 16.47 1.19 -7.37
C GLN A 194 15.89 2.36 -6.58
N PHE A 195 16.01 2.29 -5.25
CA PHE A 195 15.81 3.45 -4.41
C PHE A 195 16.89 4.51 -4.64
N ALA A 196 16.52 5.77 -4.55
CA ALA A 196 17.49 6.85 -4.49
C ALA A 196 18.42 6.70 -3.27
N PRO A 197 19.66 7.22 -3.33
CA PRO A 197 20.62 7.13 -2.22
C PRO A 197 20.01 7.59 -0.89
N GLY A 198 20.12 6.72 0.13
CA GLY A 198 19.61 6.99 1.48
C GLY A 198 18.15 6.62 1.70
N TYR A 199 17.42 6.17 0.68
CA TYR A 199 16.01 5.79 0.80
C TYR A 199 15.76 4.29 1.01
N ASP A 200 16.76 3.45 0.81
CA ASP A 200 16.71 2.02 1.10
C ASP A 200 17.04 1.75 2.57
N SER A 201 16.28 0.88 3.23
CA SER A 201 16.61 0.40 4.58
C SER A 201 17.80 -0.57 4.61
N GLY A 202 18.23 -1.05 3.45
CA GLY A 202 19.33 -2.02 3.27
C GLY A 202 18.84 -3.40 2.85
N ASP A 203 17.55 -3.63 2.72
CA ASP A 203 16.97 -4.89 2.24
C ASP A 203 16.45 -4.81 0.79
N HIS A 204 16.49 -3.62 0.19
CA HIS A 204 16.07 -3.31 -1.19
C HIS A 204 14.57 -3.53 -1.45
N LEU A 205 13.75 -3.45 -0.42
CA LEU A 205 12.29 -3.52 -0.49
C LEU A 205 11.63 -2.48 0.41
N HIS A 206 12.08 -2.38 1.67
CA HIS A 206 11.49 -1.47 2.63
C HIS A 206 12.22 -0.12 2.61
N PRO A 207 11.49 0.99 2.62
CA PRO A 207 12.07 2.32 2.75
C PRO A 207 12.85 2.54 4.05
N SER A 208 13.84 3.41 4.00
CA SER A 208 14.47 3.98 5.20
C SER A 208 13.50 4.96 5.89
N GLU A 209 13.86 5.40 7.09
CA GLU A 209 13.03 6.39 7.82
C GLU A 209 12.92 7.72 7.05
N GLU A 210 13.99 8.15 6.37
CA GLU A 210 13.95 9.35 5.53
C GLU A 210 13.03 9.16 4.30
N ALA A 211 12.99 7.96 3.74
CA ALA A 211 12.08 7.64 2.66
C ALA A 211 10.62 7.62 3.12
N TYR A 212 10.31 7.14 4.32
CA TYR A 212 8.96 7.23 4.88
C TYR A 212 8.50 8.68 5.09
N LYS A 213 9.40 9.58 5.48
CA LYS A 213 9.12 11.02 5.51
C LYS A 213 8.81 11.57 4.11
N ALA A 214 9.60 11.16 3.11
CA ALA A 214 9.38 11.57 1.72
C ALA A 214 8.04 11.03 1.17
N MET A 215 7.65 9.80 1.51
CA MET A 215 6.32 9.26 1.20
C MET A 215 5.21 10.13 1.79
N ALA A 216 5.31 10.47 3.06
CA ALA A 216 4.32 11.34 3.71
C ALA A 216 4.28 12.73 3.07
N ALA A 217 5.44 13.26 2.66
CA ALA A 217 5.54 14.58 2.02
C ALA A 217 4.91 14.64 0.63
N CYS A 218 4.93 13.53 -0.14
CA CYS A 218 4.36 13.50 -1.49
C CYS A 218 2.82 13.32 -1.51
N VAL A 219 2.19 13.02 -0.39
CA VAL A 219 0.73 12.96 -0.29
C VAL A 219 0.15 14.36 -0.54
N PRO A 220 -0.84 14.51 -1.44
CA PRO A 220 -1.43 15.82 -1.74
C PRO A 220 -2.04 16.50 -0.50
N GLY A 221 -1.73 17.78 -0.28
CA GLY A 221 -2.17 18.53 0.91
C GLY A 221 -3.69 18.73 1.03
N HIS A 222 -4.44 18.55 -0.06
CA HIS A 222 -5.90 18.63 -0.01
C HIS A 222 -6.57 17.37 0.57
N LEU A 223 -5.79 16.32 0.87
CA LEU A 223 -6.23 15.14 1.60
C LEU A 223 -6.07 15.30 3.13
N LEU A 224 -5.46 16.42 3.53
CA LEU A 224 -5.19 16.75 4.94
C LEU A 224 -6.11 17.91 5.43
#